data_38b2c272c583019dfe410fac6ed32790
#
_entry.id   38b2c272c583019dfe410fac6ed32790
#
_cell.length_a   1.000
_cell.length_b   1.000
_cell.length_c   1.000
_cell.angle_alpha   90.00
_cell.angle_beta   90.00
_cell.angle_gamma   90.00
#
_symmetry.space_group_name_H-M   'P 1'
#
loop_
_entity.id
_entity.type
_entity.pdbx_description
1 polymer ?
#
loop_
_entity_poly.entity_id
_entity_poly.type
_entity_poly.pdbx_seq_one_letter_code
_entity_poly.pdbx_strand_id
1 'polypeptide(L)'
;MERSEELRDFVLLYCQAIASGDMGFLERHMSRQDGLLVIGTDAHDWWDSFATARQGYGVQTREGSRGMPLVLGDPQAYREGSVGWAADRVVIRLPDATEIPCRLTMVWHQENGCWKIVQSHLSIGVGDDDAEATCQLQRC
;
A
#
# COMPACT_ATOMS: atom_id res chain seq x y z
N MET A 1 -14.36 6.29 17.14
CA MET A 1 -13.04 5.79 16.63
C MET A 1 -12.15 5.38 17.78
N GLU A 2 -11.56 4.23 17.71
CA GLU A 2 -10.59 3.78 18.70
C GLU A 2 -9.28 3.33 18.03
N ARG A 3 -8.16 3.47 18.73
CA ARG A 3 -6.87 2.97 18.26
C ARG A 3 -6.93 1.45 18.15
N SER A 4 -6.29 0.91 17.11
CA SER A 4 -6.25 -0.54 16.86
C SER A 4 -4.81 -1.01 16.73
N GLU A 5 -4.33 -1.68 17.77
CA GLU A 5 -3.02 -2.35 17.70
C GLU A 5 -3.02 -3.51 16.71
N GLU A 6 -4.15 -4.21 16.59
CA GLU A 6 -4.30 -5.29 15.61
C GLU A 6 -4.09 -4.80 14.17
N LEU A 7 -4.72 -3.69 13.79
CA LEU A 7 -4.54 -3.11 12.46
C LEU A 7 -3.18 -2.46 12.28
N ARG A 8 -2.60 -1.90 13.34
CA ARG A 8 -1.22 -1.43 13.33
C ARG A 8 -0.27 -2.58 12.99
N ASP A 9 -0.40 -3.70 13.67
CA ASP A 9 0.39 -4.90 13.41
C ASP A 9 0.14 -5.44 11.98
N PHE A 10 -1.09 -5.30 11.49
CA PHE A 10 -1.43 -5.67 10.12
C PHE A 10 -0.64 -4.85 9.09
N VAL A 11 -0.46 -3.54 9.32
CA VAL A 11 0.39 -2.71 8.45
C VAL A 11 1.83 -3.23 8.42
N LEU A 12 2.38 -3.62 9.58
CA LEU A 12 3.73 -4.20 9.68
C LEU A 12 3.84 -5.47 8.83
N LEU A 13 2.88 -6.38 8.97
CA LEU A 13 2.85 -7.64 8.22
C LEU A 13 2.67 -7.41 6.72
N TYR A 14 1.81 -6.46 6.34
CA TYR A 14 1.60 -6.09 4.94
C TYR A 14 2.90 -5.58 4.31
N CYS A 15 3.59 -4.65 4.96
CA CYS A 15 4.85 -4.12 4.44
C CYS A 15 5.94 -5.19 4.35
N GLN A 16 6.00 -6.13 5.30
CA GLN A 16 6.88 -7.28 5.22
C GLN A 16 6.55 -8.19 4.03
N ALA A 17 5.27 -8.42 3.78
CA ALA A 17 4.81 -9.22 2.64
C ALA A 17 5.18 -8.56 1.30
N ILE A 18 4.98 -7.26 1.19
CA ILE A 18 5.39 -6.50 -0.01
C ILE A 18 6.90 -6.57 -0.21
N ALA A 19 7.68 -6.37 0.84
CA ALA A 19 9.15 -6.39 0.77
C ALA A 19 9.72 -7.76 0.41
N SER A 20 9.09 -8.84 0.86
CA SER A 20 9.51 -10.21 0.60
C SER A 20 8.85 -10.85 -0.62
N GLY A 21 7.83 -10.20 -1.22
CA GLY A 21 7.07 -10.77 -2.32
C GLY A 21 6.15 -11.91 -1.91
N ASP A 22 5.60 -11.87 -0.68
CA ASP A 22 4.71 -12.90 -0.16
C ASP A 22 3.30 -12.77 -0.74
N MET A 23 3.08 -13.37 -1.90
CA MET A 23 1.78 -13.38 -2.57
C MET A 23 0.71 -14.12 -1.78
N GLY A 24 1.09 -15.16 -1.05
CA GLY A 24 0.16 -15.92 -0.21
C GLY A 24 -0.49 -15.05 0.86
N PHE A 25 0.28 -14.18 1.50
CA PHE A 25 -0.25 -13.21 2.47
C PHE A 25 -1.25 -12.27 1.79
N LEU A 26 -0.89 -11.68 0.66
CA LEU A 26 -1.74 -10.74 -0.06
C LEU A 26 -3.05 -11.39 -0.51
N GLU A 27 -2.99 -12.60 -1.06
CA GLU A 27 -4.19 -13.34 -1.50
C GLU A 27 -5.12 -13.68 -0.34
N ARG A 28 -4.59 -14.02 0.83
CA ARG A 28 -5.40 -14.35 2.02
C ARG A 28 -6.06 -13.12 2.61
N HIS A 29 -5.43 -11.95 2.52
CA HIS A 29 -5.85 -10.76 3.28
C HIS A 29 -6.49 -9.66 2.43
N MET A 30 -6.49 -9.77 1.11
CA MET A 30 -7.27 -8.87 0.25
C MET A 30 -8.73 -9.31 0.19
N SER A 31 -9.63 -8.34 0.22
CA SER A 31 -11.05 -8.58 -0.04
C SER A 31 -11.26 -9.09 -1.47
N ARG A 32 -12.23 -9.99 -1.64
CA ARG A 32 -12.70 -10.46 -2.96
C ARG A 32 -14.03 -9.84 -3.36
N GLN A 33 -14.55 -8.96 -2.51
CA GLN A 33 -15.79 -8.23 -2.78
C GLN A 33 -15.54 -7.03 -3.69
N ASP A 34 -16.58 -6.54 -4.32
CA ASP A 34 -16.55 -5.29 -5.06
C ASP A 34 -16.14 -4.15 -4.10
N GLY A 35 -15.34 -3.22 -4.61
CA GLY A 35 -14.84 -2.10 -3.82
C GLY A 35 -13.39 -2.20 -3.40
N LEU A 36 -12.72 -3.35 -3.62
CA LEU A 36 -11.27 -3.41 -3.46
C LEU A 36 -10.59 -2.47 -4.45
N LEU A 37 -9.70 -1.63 -3.95
CA LEU A 37 -8.90 -0.71 -4.75
C LEU A 37 -7.47 -0.64 -4.22
N VAL A 38 -6.51 -0.95 -5.06
CA VAL A 38 -5.08 -0.81 -4.77
C VAL A 38 -4.50 0.22 -5.73
N ILE A 39 -3.91 1.26 -5.16
CA ILE A 39 -3.26 2.34 -5.90
C ILE A 39 -1.77 2.32 -5.56
N GLY A 40 -0.93 2.22 -6.57
CA GLY A 40 0.51 2.23 -6.41
C GLY A 40 1.16 3.54 -6.83
N THR A 41 2.49 3.54 -6.88
CA THR A 41 3.29 4.74 -7.17
C THR A 41 3.34 5.11 -8.65
N ASP A 42 3.15 4.15 -9.54
CA ASP A 42 3.04 4.39 -10.98
C ASP A 42 1.64 4.89 -11.34
N ALA A 43 1.55 5.78 -12.31
CA ALA A 43 0.27 6.35 -12.77
C ALA A 43 -0.72 5.29 -13.28
N HIS A 44 -0.25 4.13 -13.70
CA HIS A 44 -1.07 3.02 -14.19
C HIS A 44 -1.44 2.02 -13.09
N ASP A 45 -0.91 2.17 -11.88
CA ASP A 45 -1.21 1.30 -10.74
C ASP A 45 -2.56 1.65 -10.12
N TRP A 46 -3.60 1.23 -10.79
CA TRP A 46 -4.99 1.38 -10.36
C TRP A 46 -5.70 0.02 -10.52
N TRP A 47 -5.69 -0.77 -9.46
CA TRP A 47 -6.21 -2.14 -9.47
C TRP A 47 -7.51 -2.20 -8.68
N ASP A 48 -8.62 -2.29 -9.37
CA ASP A 48 -9.98 -2.16 -8.83
C ASP A 48 -10.72 -3.50 -8.65
N SER A 49 -9.98 -4.60 -8.65
CA SER A 49 -10.52 -5.92 -8.36
C SER A 49 -9.46 -6.83 -7.75
N PHE A 50 -9.91 -7.90 -7.08
CA PHE A 50 -8.99 -8.93 -6.56
C PHE A 50 -8.11 -9.51 -7.69
N ALA A 51 -8.71 -9.80 -8.84
CA ALA A 51 -7.96 -10.40 -9.97
C ALA A 51 -6.87 -9.45 -10.50
N THR A 52 -7.19 -8.17 -10.70
CA THR A 52 -6.20 -7.18 -11.17
C THR A 52 -5.13 -6.89 -10.13
N ALA A 53 -5.50 -6.79 -8.85
CA ALA A 53 -4.54 -6.60 -7.75
C ALA A 53 -3.58 -7.79 -7.63
N ARG A 54 -4.10 -9.01 -7.68
CA ARG A 54 -3.30 -10.23 -7.66
C ARG A 54 -2.29 -10.26 -8.81
N GLN A 55 -2.74 -9.93 -10.01
CA GLN A 55 -1.88 -9.86 -11.19
C GLN A 55 -0.80 -8.79 -11.04
N GLY A 56 -1.15 -7.59 -10.60
CA GLY A 56 -0.22 -6.49 -10.41
C GLY A 56 0.86 -6.80 -9.37
N TYR A 57 0.48 -7.30 -8.22
CA TYR A 57 1.45 -7.73 -7.21
C TYR A 57 2.34 -8.88 -7.73
N GLY A 58 1.77 -9.82 -8.49
CA GLY A 58 2.52 -10.92 -9.08
C GLY A 58 3.60 -10.46 -10.06
N VAL A 59 3.34 -9.43 -10.85
CA VAL A 59 4.31 -8.83 -11.76
C VAL A 59 5.42 -8.13 -10.94
N GLN A 60 5.06 -7.30 -9.96
CA GLN A 60 6.03 -6.61 -9.09
C GLN A 60 6.97 -7.59 -8.39
N THR A 61 6.47 -8.72 -7.89
CA THR A 61 7.28 -9.70 -7.20
C THR A 61 8.21 -10.48 -8.14
N ARG A 62 7.82 -10.70 -9.38
CA ARG A 62 8.64 -11.38 -10.40
C ARG A 62 9.75 -10.48 -10.94
N GLU A 63 9.44 -9.24 -11.27
CA GLU A 63 10.38 -8.28 -11.83
C GLU A 63 11.47 -7.88 -10.84
N GLY A 64 11.13 -7.79 -9.55
CA GLY A 64 12.06 -7.39 -8.50
C GLY A 64 12.82 -8.52 -7.81
N SER A 65 12.58 -9.78 -8.13
CA SER A 65 13.09 -11.01 -7.47
C SER A 65 12.95 -11.04 -5.94
N ARG A 66 12.62 -9.94 -5.28
CA ARG A 66 12.50 -9.79 -3.82
C ARG A 66 11.35 -8.89 -3.37
N GLY A 67 10.44 -8.49 -4.28
CA GLY A 67 9.41 -7.52 -3.95
C GLY A 67 9.96 -6.08 -3.84
N MET A 68 9.16 -5.19 -3.26
CA MET A 68 9.53 -3.78 -3.09
C MET A 68 10.02 -3.54 -1.66
N PRO A 69 11.24 -3.06 -1.46
CA PRO A 69 11.82 -2.88 -0.13
C PRO A 69 11.20 -1.69 0.60
N LEU A 70 10.11 -1.91 1.31
CA LEU A 70 9.45 -0.91 2.15
C LEU A 70 10.04 -0.90 3.56
N VAL A 71 10.43 0.27 4.01
CA VAL A 71 10.82 0.53 5.40
C VAL A 71 9.70 1.30 6.09
N LEU A 72 9.23 0.74 7.20
CA LEU A 72 8.16 1.30 8.01
C LEU A 72 8.57 2.58 8.72
N GLY A 73 7.59 3.48 8.90
CA GLY A 73 7.68 4.59 9.82
C GLY A 73 7.11 4.22 11.19
N ASP A 74 5.99 4.83 11.53
CA ASP A 74 5.21 4.57 12.75
C ASP A 74 3.71 4.58 12.39
N PRO A 75 3.15 3.42 12.01
CA PRO A 75 1.77 3.36 11.57
C PRO A 75 0.78 3.84 12.63
N GLN A 76 -0.16 4.66 12.20
CA GLN A 76 -1.30 5.09 13.00
C GLN A 76 -2.55 4.36 12.49
N ALA A 77 -3.16 3.56 13.34
CA ALA A 77 -4.30 2.72 12.96
C ALA A 77 -5.49 2.91 13.92
N TYR A 78 -6.66 2.93 13.34
CA TYR A 78 -7.94 3.13 14.04
C TYR A 78 -8.99 2.18 13.50
N ARG A 79 -10.03 1.96 14.30
CA ARG A 79 -11.20 1.19 13.89
C ARG A 79 -12.49 1.83 14.39
N GLU A 80 -13.56 1.56 13.68
CA GLU A 80 -14.93 1.86 14.10
C GLU A 80 -15.87 0.81 13.53
N GLY A 81 -16.51 0.02 14.41
CA GLY A 81 -17.34 -1.08 13.97
C GLY A 81 -16.56 -2.10 13.15
N SER A 82 -17.05 -2.40 11.96
CA SER A 82 -16.46 -3.36 11.01
C SER A 82 -15.45 -2.75 10.03
N VAL A 83 -15.11 -1.48 10.21
CA VAL A 83 -14.17 -0.76 9.33
C VAL A 83 -12.96 -0.30 10.12
N GLY A 84 -11.79 -0.40 9.51
CA GLY A 84 -10.56 0.12 10.06
C GLY A 84 -9.73 0.84 8.99
N TRP A 85 -8.83 1.69 9.43
CA TRP A 85 -7.94 2.44 8.54
C TRP A 85 -6.61 2.72 9.23
N ALA A 86 -5.60 2.93 8.41
CA ALA A 86 -4.28 3.32 8.88
C ALA A 86 -3.58 4.25 7.91
N ALA A 87 -2.61 4.97 8.42
CA ALA A 87 -1.67 5.75 7.62
C ALA A 87 -0.26 5.61 8.19
N ASP A 88 0.72 5.62 7.29
CA ASP A 88 2.13 5.59 7.65
C ASP A 88 2.98 6.38 6.65
N ARG A 89 4.09 6.91 7.13
CA ARG A 89 5.16 7.44 6.30
C ARG A 89 6.19 6.33 6.12
N VAL A 90 6.12 5.67 4.97
CA VAL A 90 7.04 4.58 4.63
C VAL A 90 8.14 5.09 3.69
N VAL A 91 9.20 4.34 3.58
CA VAL A 91 10.31 4.66 2.68
C VAL A 91 10.56 3.46 1.77
N ILE A 92 10.67 3.71 0.46
CA ILE A 92 11.24 2.72 -0.46
C ILE A 92 12.75 2.89 -0.43
N ARG A 93 13.47 1.81 -0.07
CA ARG A 93 14.93 1.81 -0.07
C ARG A 93 15.46 1.07 -1.28
N LEU A 94 16.18 1.80 -2.16
CA LEU A 94 16.80 1.22 -3.34
C LEU A 94 18.12 0.52 -3.00
N PRO A 95 18.63 -0.36 -3.91
CA PRO A 95 19.90 -1.08 -3.67
C PRO A 95 21.13 -0.21 -3.42
N ASP A 96 21.14 1.02 -3.95
CA ASP A 96 22.21 2.01 -3.76
C ASP A 96 22.07 2.82 -2.46
N ALA A 97 21.16 2.41 -1.56
CA ALA A 97 20.77 3.08 -0.33
C ALA A 97 20.01 4.40 -0.52
N THR A 98 19.63 4.77 -1.74
CA THR A 98 18.70 5.89 -1.98
C THR A 98 17.36 5.60 -1.33
N GLU A 99 16.82 6.57 -0.61
CA GLU A 99 15.53 6.47 0.06
C GLU A 99 14.51 7.36 -0.63
N ILE A 100 13.35 6.78 -0.97
CA ILE A 100 12.22 7.49 -1.57
C ILE A 100 11.12 7.60 -0.51
N PRO A 101 10.84 8.80 0.03
CA PRO A 101 9.77 8.97 0.99
C PRO A 101 8.41 8.77 0.35
N CYS A 102 7.59 7.94 0.96
CA CYS A 102 6.26 7.59 0.50
C CYS A 102 5.23 7.77 1.61
N ARG A 103 3.97 7.74 1.23
CA ARG A 103 2.82 7.75 2.15
C ARG A 103 1.95 6.55 1.80
N LEU A 104 1.65 5.78 2.84
CA LEU A 104 0.78 4.62 2.75
C LEU A 104 -0.51 4.90 3.52
N THR A 105 -1.64 4.65 2.90
CA THR A 105 -2.93 4.57 3.59
C THR A 105 -3.57 3.23 3.30
N MET A 106 -4.26 2.67 4.28
CA MET A 106 -4.95 1.39 4.16
C MET A 106 -6.32 1.47 4.80
N VAL A 107 -7.27 0.75 4.21
CA VAL A 107 -8.60 0.56 4.76
C VAL A 107 -8.91 -0.93 4.78
N TRP A 108 -9.52 -1.39 5.87
CA TRP A 108 -9.98 -2.77 6.06
C TRP A 108 -11.46 -2.81 6.35
N HIS A 109 -12.06 -3.94 6.03
CA HIS A 109 -13.42 -4.30 6.40
C HIS A 109 -13.41 -5.70 7.03
N GLN A 110 -14.20 -5.90 8.07
CA GLN A 110 -14.37 -7.24 8.62
C GLN A 110 -15.30 -8.07 7.75
N GLU A 111 -14.80 -9.21 7.29
CA GLU A 111 -15.52 -10.18 6.49
C GLU A 111 -15.44 -11.52 7.22
N ASN A 112 -16.57 -12.04 7.69
CA ASN A 112 -16.64 -13.28 8.46
C ASN A 112 -15.71 -13.29 9.68
N GLY A 113 -15.61 -12.16 10.39
CA GLY A 113 -14.77 -12.00 11.58
C GLY A 113 -13.28 -11.75 11.29
N CYS A 114 -12.87 -11.68 10.04
CA CYS A 114 -11.48 -11.42 9.64
C CYS A 114 -11.35 -10.07 8.95
N TRP A 115 -10.30 -9.34 9.29
CA TRP A 115 -9.97 -8.10 8.58
C TRP A 115 -9.46 -8.40 7.18
N LYS A 116 -10.08 -7.78 6.18
CA LYS A 116 -9.66 -7.85 4.77
C LYS A 116 -9.33 -6.46 4.26
N ILE A 117 -8.22 -6.35 3.54
CA ILE A 117 -7.82 -5.10 2.88
C ILE A 117 -8.84 -4.77 1.80
N VAL A 118 -9.43 -3.59 1.86
CA VAL A 118 -10.33 -3.07 0.82
C VAL A 118 -9.73 -1.90 0.07
N GLN A 119 -8.73 -1.23 0.67
CA GLN A 119 -7.99 -0.19 -0.03
C GLN A 119 -6.55 -0.15 0.48
N SER A 120 -5.62 0.04 -0.45
CA SER A 120 -4.23 0.36 -0.17
C SER A 120 -3.79 1.42 -1.17
N HIS A 121 -3.17 2.49 -0.68
CA HIS A 121 -2.67 3.58 -1.53
C HIS A 121 -1.27 3.94 -1.08
N LEU A 122 -0.31 3.68 -1.95
CA LEU A 122 1.09 4.09 -1.79
C LEU A 122 1.40 5.19 -2.79
N SER A 123 1.83 6.35 -2.30
CA SER A 123 2.20 7.48 -3.14
C SER A 123 3.58 8.02 -2.77
N ILE A 124 4.29 8.56 -3.76
CA ILE A 124 5.55 9.25 -3.54
C ILE A 124 5.24 10.67 -3.10
N GLY A 125 5.89 11.12 -2.02
CA GLY A 125 5.82 12.50 -1.58
C GLY A 125 6.74 13.38 -2.42
N VAL A 126 6.17 14.41 -3.08
CA VAL A 126 6.93 15.43 -3.79
C VAL A 126 6.61 16.81 -3.21
N GLY A 127 7.58 17.73 -3.25
CA GLY A 127 7.35 19.11 -2.86
C GLY A 127 6.45 19.84 -3.84
N ASP A 128 5.75 20.87 -3.37
CA ASP A 128 4.87 21.68 -4.22
C ASP A 128 5.63 22.34 -5.36
N ASP A 129 6.85 22.82 -5.12
CA ASP A 129 7.70 23.41 -6.14
C ASP A 129 8.06 22.41 -7.25
N ASP A 130 8.33 21.17 -6.91
CA ASP A 130 8.60 20.09 -7.88
C ASP A 130 7.35 19.74 -8.69
N ALA A 131 6.20 19.76 -8.07
CA ALA A 131 4.91 19.53 -8.74
C ALA A 131 4.60 20.66 -9.73
N GLU A 132 4.85 21.92 -9.36
CA GLU A 132 4.68 23.08 -10.25
C GLU A 132 5.64 23.02 -11.45
N ALA A 133 6.90 22.68 -11.24
CA ALA A 133 7.88 22.53 -12.31
C ALA A 133 7.47 21.44 -13.31
N THR A 134 6.97 20.31 -12.83
CA THR A 134 6.45 19.22 -13.66
C THR A 134 5.24 19.66 -14.47
N CYS A 135 4.33 20.39 -13.86
CA CYS A 135 3.14 20.93 -14.52
C CYS A 135 3.47 21.96 -15.61
N GLN A 136 4.49 22.79 -15.38
CA GLN A 136 4.97 23.76 -16.37
C GLN A 136 5.62 23.10 -17.57
N LEU A 137 6.40 22.03 -17.35
CA LEU A 137 7.01 21.24 -18.42
C LEU A 137 6.00 20.57 -19.34
N GLN A 138 4.85 20.16 -18.80
CA GLN A 138 3.76 19.56 -19.59
C GLN A 138 2.97 20.59 -20.43
N ARG A 139 3.10 21.87 -20.14
CA ARG A 139 2.44 22.96 -20.89
C ARG A 139 3.30 23.51 -22.04
N CYS A 140 4.54 23.13 -22.06
CA CYS A 140 5.47 23.44 -23.15
C CYS A 140 5.50 22.33 -24.18
#